data_8c2242d950acfe4a445b9453fe0d0c73
#
_entry.id   8c2242d950acfe4a445b9453fe0d0c73
#
_cell.length_a   1.000
_cell.length_b   1.000
_cell.length_c   1.000
_cell.angle_alpha   90.00
_cell.angle_beta   90.00
_cell.angle_gamma   90.00
#
_symmetry.space_group_name_H-M   'P 1'
#
loop_
_entity.id
_entity.type
_entity.pdbx_description
1 polymer ?
#
loop_
_entity_poly.entity_id
_entity_poly.type
_entity_poly.pdbx_seq_one_letter_code
_entity_poly.pdbx_strand_id
1 'polypeptide(L)'
;RFMKLSRQLKDLRGGARKTTLLVAVLLSVGGLRAQGAAAPEMKEVIQKYAISPEHAAKFGALPIQSVSGRMLPINTFSSEVLRKLHKSDQFGSLNSDQFLLSVLAMPDMWVRVPFIALSNSELANYYDLTDKECAYIEVFDSHGRYKLQEKLEEAYNKMPAERTRFDKDLIKLDEQVNIFHQLIN
;
A
#
# COMPACT_ATOMS: atom_id res chain seq x y z
N ARG A 1 -16.61 -64.23 -15.96
CA ARG A 1 -15.63 -63.26 -15.40
C ARG A 1 -15.81 -61.84 -15.98
N PHE A 2 -16.27 -61.68 -17.21
CA PHE A 2 -16.49 -60.38 -17.87
C PHE A 2 -17.72 -59.59 -17.37
N MET A 3 -18.77 -60.26 -16.88
CA MET A 3 -19.99 -59.59 -16.38
C MET A 3 -19.80 -58.87 -15.01
N LYS A 4 -18.79 -59.26 -14.22
CA LYS A 4 -18.49 -58.54 -12.94
C LYS A 4 -17.77 -57.22 -13.17
N LEU A 5 -16.93 -57.10 -14.20
CA LEU A 5 -16.20 -55.86 -14.50
C LEU A 5 -17.11 -54.73 -15.01
N SER A 6 -18.17 -55.10 -15.79
CA SER A 6 -19.10 -54.11 -16.32
C SER A 6 -20.01 -53.48 -15.27
N ARG A 7 -20.29 -54.20 -14.16
CA ARG A 7 -21.02 -53.62 -13.00
C ARG A 7 -20.16 -52.67 -12.17
N GLN A 8 -18.88 -52.99 -11.96
CA GLN A 8 -17.97 -52.10 -11.23
C GLN A 8 -17.70 -50.78 -11.98
N LEU A 9 -17.67 -50.82 -13.32
CA LEU A 9 -17.51 -49.60 -14.13
C LEU A 9 -18.77 -48.71 -14.15
N LYS A 10 -19.98 -49.29 -13.97
CA LYS A 10 -21.20 -48.49 -13.83
C LYS A 10 -21.28 -47.80 -12.49
N ASP A 11 -20.82 -48.40 -11.42
CA ASP A 11 -20.79 -47.78 -10.08
C ASP A 11 -19.78 -46.65 -9.97
N LEU A 12 -18.64 -46.73 -10.67
CA LEU A 12 -17.67 -45.66 -10.78
C LEU A 12 -18.21 -44.46 -11.60
N ARG A 13 -19.10 -44.70 -12.57
CA ARG A 13 -19.70 -43.63 -13.37
C ARG A 13 -20.78 -42.83 -12.62
N GLY A 14 -21.42 -43.46 -11.62
CA GLY A 14 -22.37 -42.78 -10.71
C GLY A 14 -21.68 -41.89 -9.66
N GLY A 15 -20.47 -42.26 -9.23
CA GLY A 15 -19.66 -41.47 -8.28
C GLY A 15 -19.01 -40.23 -8.91
N ALA A 16 -18.62 -40.33 -10.19
CA ALA A 16 -17.95 -39.25 -10.90
C ALA A 16 -18.80 -37.96 -11.04
N ARG A 17 -20.13 -38.10 -11.13
CA ARG A 17 -21.02 -36.94 -11.24
C ARG A 17 -21.15 -36.16 -9.93
N LYS A 18 -21.06 -36.82 -8.79
CA LYS A 18 -21.12 -36.14 -7.46
C LYS A 18 -19.79 -35.50 -7.07
N THR A 19 -18.68 -36.12 -7.44
CA THR A 19 -17.34 -35.57 -7.20
C THR A 19 -17.02 -34.39 -8.14
N THR A 20 -17.51 -34.43 -9.39
CA THR A 20 -17.32 -33.30 -10.33
C THR A 20 -18.09 -32.05 -9.88
N LEU A 21 -19.27 -32.23 -9.26
CA LEU A 21 -20.03 -31.10 -8.72
C LEU A 21 -19.39 -30.50 -7.45
N LEU A 22 -18.76 -31.34 -6.64
CA LEU A 22 -18.03 -30.88 -5.43
C LEU A 22 -16.72 -30.21 -5.79
N VAL A 23 -16.02 -30.66 -6.80
CA VAL A 23 -14.80 -29.97 -7.32
C VAL A 23 -15.15 -28.67 -8.02
N ALA A 24 -16.29 -28.57 -8.73
CA ALA A 24 -16.73 -27.34 -9.36
C ALA A 24 -17.14 -26.28 -8.31
N VAL A 25 -17.73 -26.68 -7.17
CA VAL A 25 -18.04 -25.78 -6.06
C VAL A 25 -16.76 -25.32 -5.33
N LEU A 26 -15.74 -26.19 -5.20
CA LEU A 26 -14.45 -25.82 -4.62
C LEU A 26 -13.62 -24.91 -5.53
N LEU A 27 -13.76 -25.03 -6.86
CA LEU A 27 -13.08 -24.13 -7.80
C LEU A 27 -13.77 -22.77 -7.93
N SER A 28 -15.06 -22.66 -7.60
CA SER A 28 -15.75 -21.34 -7.55
C SER A 28 -15.45 -20.53 -6.28
N VAL A 29 -14.90 -21.16 -5.24
CA VAL A 29 -14.42 -20.47 -4.02
C VAL A 29 -12.93 -20.06 -4.16
N GLY A 30 -12.22 -20.55 -5.18
CA GLY A 30 -10.81 -20.21 -5.46
C GLY A 30 -10.56 -18.84 -6.05
N GLY A 31 -11.58 -17.99 -6.16
CA GLY A 31 -11.49 -16.57 -6.51
C GLY A 31 -11.42 -15.63 -5.30
N LEU A 32 -11.10 -16.13 -4.11
CA LEU A 32 -10.65 -15.24 -3.04
C LEU A 32 -9.28 -14.69 -3.46
N ARG A 33 -9.29 -13.54 -4.16
CA ARG A 33 -8.18 -12.60 -4.06
C ARG A 33 -7.82 -12.58 -2.58
N ALA A 34 -6.57 -12.82 -2.25
CA ALA A 34 -6.02 -12.44 -0.96
C ALA A 34 -6.13 -10.91 -0.89
N GLN A 35 -7.31 -10.41 -0.57
CA GLN A 35 -7.50 -9.05 -0.10
C GLN A 35 -6.70 -9.02 1.19
N GLY A 36 -5.52 -8.40 1.14
CA GLY A 36 -4.87 -7.93 2.34
C GLY A 36 -5.96 -7.27 3.18
N ALA A 37 -5.88 -7.40 4.50
CA ALA A 37 -6.87 -6.87 5.43
C ALA A 37 -7.43 -5.56 4.90
N ALA A 38 -8.75 -5.46 4.76
CA ALA A 38 -9.37 -4.35 4.05
C ALA A 38 -8.85 -3.02 4.61
N ALA A 39 -8.53 -2.09 3.75
CA ALA A 39 -7.95 -0.79 4.14
C ALA A 39 -8.61 -0.11 5.36
N PRO A 40 -9.95 -0.20 5.58
CA PRO A 40 -10.58 0.27 6.80
C PRO A 40 -10.13 -0.47 8.06
N GLU A 41 -9.99 -1.80 8.03
CA GLU A 41 -9.54 -2.58 9.21
C GLU A 41 -8.12 -2.18 9.63
N MET A 42 -7.24 -1.92 8.67
CA MET A 42 -5.88 -1.50 8.97
C MET A 42 -5.83 -0.09 9.59
N LYS A 43 -6.67 0.84 9.12
CA LYS A 43 -6.80 2.18 9.73
C LYS A 43 -7.31 2.10 11.17
N GLU A 44 -8.26 1.21 11.45
CA GLU A 44 -8.77 0.98 12.82
C GLU A 44 -7.70 0.39 13.75
N VAL A 45 -6.91 -0.56 13.25
CA VAL A 45 -5.78 -1.14 14.01
C VAL A 45 -4.78 -0.04 14.38
N ILE A 46 -4.40 0.82 13.45
CA ILE A 46 -3.48 1.93 13.72
C ILE A 46 -4.05 2.88 14.76
N GLN A 47 -5.34 3.20 14.69
CA GLN A 47 -5.99 4.07 15.69
C GLN A 47 -6.02 3.42 17.07
N LYS A 48 -6.24 2.11 17.14
CA LYS A 48 -6.26 1.35 18.40
C LYS A 48 -4.89 1.30 19.09
N TYR A 49 -3.80 1.25 18.31
CA TYR A 49 -2.41 1.25 18.81
C TYR A 49 -1.76 2.63 18.71
N ALA A 50 -2.57 3.68 18.54
CA ALA A 50 -2.07 5.05 18.45
C ALA A 50 -1.32 5.43 19.72
N ILE A 51 -0.15 6.03 19.54
CA ILE A 51 0.65 6.59 20.62
C ILE A 51 -0.10 7.78 21.21
N SER A 52 -0.05 7.95 22.54
CA SER A 52 -0.79 9.06 23.19
C SER A 52 -0.31 10.43 22.67
N PRO A 53 -1.20 11.42 22.55
CA PRO A 53 -0.82 12.76 22.10
C PRO A 53 0.28 13.41 22.95
N GLU A 54 0.26 13.17 24.29
CA GLU A 54 1.27 13.73 25.19
C GLU A 54 2.66 13.12 24.93
N HIS A 55 2.73 11.81 24.64
CA HIS A 55 3.99 11.15 24.29
C HIS A 55 4.51 11.66 22.95
N ALA A 56 3.64 11.76 21.96
CA ALA A 56 3.98 12.28 20.65
C ALA A 56 4.44 13.75 20.70
N ALA A 57 3.81 14.58 21.54
CA ALA A 57 4.23 15.97 21.72
C ALA A 57 5.64 16.09 22.35
N LYS A 58 6.01 15.21 23.28
CA LYS A 58 7.37 15.16 23.82
C LYS A 58 8.39 14.77 22.75
N PHE A 59 8.06 13.81 21.91
CA PHE A 59 8.88 13.43 20.75
C PHE A 59 8.99 14.59 19.76
N GLY A 60 7.87 15.24 19.42
CA GLY A 60 7.82 16.37 18.49
C GLY A 60 8.65 17.59 18.94
N ALA A 61 8.88 17.74 20.26
CA ALA A 61 9.71 18.82 20.80
C ALA A 61 11.22 18.57 20.68
N LEU A 62 11.68 17.37 20.37
CA LEU A 62 13.09 17.06 20.23
C LEU A 62 13.68 17.79 19.01
N PRO A 63 14.91 18.36 19.14
CA PRO A 63 15.58 19.03 18.04
C PRO A 63 16.21 17.99 17.10
N ILE A 64 16.05 18.23 15.79
CA ILE A 64 16.77 17.50 14.73
C ILE A 64 17.49 18.48 13.81
N GLN A 65 18.53 18.01 13.15
CA GLN A 65 19.22 18.78 12.14
C GLN A 65 18.67 18.46 10.75
N SER A 66 18.20 19.47 10.03
CA SER A 66 17.79 19.34 8.64
C SER A 66 19.00 19.11 7.72
N VAL A 67 18.74 18.66 6.50
CA VAL A 67 19.78 18.46 5.46
C VAL A 67 20.56 19.77 5.19
N SER A 68 19.92 20.94 5.36
CA SER A 68 20.58 22.24 5.22
C SER A 68 21.38 22.67 6.45
N GLY A 69 21.50 21.82 7.48
CA GLY A 69 22.22 22.10 8.73
C GLY A 69 21.44 22.90 9.76
N ARG A 70 20.20 23.32 9.47
CA ARG A 70 19.34 24.05 10.41
C ARG A 70 18.79 23.12 11.48
N MET A 71 18.83 23.54 12.72
CA MET A 71 18.11 22.88 13.82
C MET A 71 16.63 23.24 13.77
N LEU A 72 15.76 22.23 13.85
CA LEU A 72 14.31 22.39 13.89
C LEU A 72 13.70 21.32 14.80
N PRO A 73 12.52 21.56 15.41
CA PRO A 73 11.85 20.52 16.18
C PRO A 73 11.26 19.45 15.26
N ILE A 74 11.21 18.21 15.75
CA ILE A 74 10.60 17.09 15.02
C ILE A 74 9.17 17.39 14.58
N ASN A 75 8.40 18.13 15.37
CA ASN A 75 7.05 18.56 15.02
C ASN A 75 6.98 19.27 13.64
N THR A 76 7.93 20.12 13.33
CA THR A 76 8.02 20.77 12.02
C THR A 76 8.28 19.73 10.92
N PHE A 77 9.23 18.83 11.16
CA PHE A 77 9.56 17.77 10.22
C PHE A 77 8.38 16.81 10.00
N SER A 78 7.72 16.35 11.07
CA SER A 78 6.57 15.44 10.98
C SER A 78 5.40 16.06 10.21
N SER A 79 5.14 17.36 10.43
CA SER A 79 4.11 18.09 9.67
C SER A 79 4.46 18.22 8.18
N GLU A 80 5.72 18.48 7.85
CA GLU A 80 6.19 18.54 6.45
C GLU A 80 6.08 17.18 5.77
N VAL A 81 6.52 16.11 6.44
CA VAL A 81 6.44 14.73 5.94
C VAL A 81 5.00 14.35 5.67
N LEU A 82 4.10 14.49 6.65
CA LEU A 82 2.71 14.10 6.50
C LEU A 82 2.02 14.87 5.38
N ARG A 83 2.23 16.18 5.27
CA ARG A 83 1.69 17.00 4.18
C ARG A 83 2.22 16.59 2.81
N LYS A 84 3.47 16.18 2.70
CA LYS A 84 4.03 15.67 1.44
C LYS A 84 3.41 14.32 1.06
N LEU A 85 3.27 13.41 2.01
CA LEU A 85 2.77 12.06 1.77
C LEU A 85 1.24 12.02 1.61
N HIS A 86 0.50 12.68 2.50
CA HIS A 86 -0.96 12.57 2.62
C HIS A 86 -1.74 13.84 2.22
N LYS A 87 -1.05 14.93 1.89
CA LYS A 87 -1.65 16.26 1.58
C LYS A 87 -2.52 16.83 2.70
N SER A 88 -2.37 16.37 3.91
CA SER A 88 -3.05 16.82 5.12
C SER A 88 -2.03 16.89 6.26
N ASP A 89 -2.35 17.58 7.33
CA ASP A 89 -1.59 17.60 8.58
C ASP A 89 -2.13 16.63 9.64
N GLN A 90 -3.13 15.82 9.25
CA GLN A 90 -3.71 14.76 10.07
C GLN A 90 -3.95 13.51 9.21
N PHE A 91 -3.80 12.33 9.81
CA PHE A 91 -4.18 11.04 9.23
C PHE A 91 -5.23 10.37 10.14
N GLY A 92 -6.49 10.38 9.71
CA GLY A 92 -7.59 9.97 10.57
C GLY A 92 -7.64 10.83 11.83
N SER A 93 -7.50 10.23 13.01
CA SER A 93 -7.44 10.91 14.31
C SER A 93 -6.01 11.25 14.76
N LEU A 94 -4.98 10.82 14.01
CA LEU A 94 -3.58 11.03 14.35
C LEU A 94 -3.11 12.41 13.89
N ASN A 95 -2.45 13.16 14.78
CA ASN A 95 -1.67 14.33 14.40
C ASN A 95 -0.34 13.90 13.74
N SER A 96 0.40 14.85 13.18
CA SER A 96 1.64 14.59 12.45
C SER A 96 2.73 13.91 13.30
N ASP A 97 2.84 14.23 14.59
CA ASP A 97 3.82 13.64 15.48
C ASP A 97 3.45 12.20 15.83
N GLN A 98 2.16 11.94 16.08
CA GLN A 98 1.65 10.59 16.28
C GLN A 98 1.84 9.72 15.02
N PHE A 99 1.57 10.29 13.83
CA PHE A 99 1.78 9.62 12.55
C PHE A 99 3.25 9.22 12.39
N LEU A 100 4.17 10.17 12.47
CA LEU A 100 5.60 9.93 12.28
C LEU A 100 6.13 8.90 13.27
N LEU A 101 5.81 9.09 14.57
CA LEU A 101 6.26 8.16 15.61
C LEU A 101 5.68 6.76 15.43
N SER A 102 4.43 6.65 14.95
CA SER A 102 3.80 5.38 14.62
C SER A 102 4.47 4.68 13.42
N VAL A 103 4.84 5.44 12.37
CA VAL A 103 5.60 4.92 11.22
C VAL A 103 6.94 4.33 11.68
N LEU A 104 7.68 5.08 12.51
CA LEU A 104 8.98 4.65 13.01
C LEU A 104 8.89 3.42 13.95
N ALA A 105 7.80 3.34 14.73
CA ALA A 105 7.59 2.23 15.66
C ALA A 105 7.07 0.94 14.99
N MET A 106 6.31 1.06 13.91
CA MET A 106 5.61 -0.05 13.26
C MET A 106 5.70 0.03 11.72
N PRO A 107 6.91 0.05 11.14
CA PRO A 107 7.09 0.24 9.69
C PRO A 107 6.38 -0.83 8.86
N ASP A 108 6.44 -2.10 9.27
CA ASP A 108 5.81 -3.23 8.56
C ASP A 108 4.28 -3.10 8.42
N MET A 109 3.64 -2.46 9.38
CA MET A 109 2.20 -2.16 9.28
C MET A 109 1.95 -1.06 8.25
N TRP A 110 2.73 0.02 8.32
CA TRP A 110 2.54 1.18 7.46
C TRP A 110 2.82 0.92 5.99
N VAL A 111 3.67 -0.05 5.66
CA VAL A 111 3.90 -0.52 4.28
C VAL A 111 2.59 -0.92 3.58
N ARG A 112 1.60 -1.42 4.33
CA ARG A 112 0.31 -1.93 3.82
C ARG A 112 -0.85 -0.96 3.95
N VAL A 113 -0.67 0.15 4.65
CA VAL A 113 -1.70 1.15 4.86
C VAL A 113 -1.78 2.08 3.68
N PRO A 114 -2.96 2.32 3.09
CA PRO A 114 -3.13 3.34 2.06
C PRO A 114 -3.13 4.74 2.73
N PHE A 115 -2.06 5.49 2.57
CA PHE A 115 -1.89 6.85 3.09
C PHE A 115 -1.18 7.79 2.13
N ILE A 116 -0.55 7.26 1.08
CA ILE A 116 0.13 8.07 0.06
C ILE A 116 -0.93 8.66 -0.87
N ALA A 117 -1.16 9.96 -0.76
CA ALA A 117 -2.22 10.63 -1.51
C ALA A 117 -1.87 10.81 -2.98
N LEU A 118 -2.63 10.19 -3.86
CA LEU A 118 -2.49 10.32 -5.30
C LEU A 118 -3.00 11.70 -5.78
N SER A 119 -2.37 12.22 -6.82
CA SER A 119 -2.76 13.50 -7.43
C SER A 119 -3.79 13.32 -8.54
N ASN A 120 -3.89 12.12 -9.11
CA ASN A 120 -4.65 11.85 -10.31
C ASN A 120 -5.13 10.39 -10.32
N SER A 121 -6.41 10.17 -10.59
CA SER A 121 -7.00 8.84 -10.78
C SER A 121 -6.44 8.10 -12.00
N GLU A 122 -5.88 8.80 -12.98
CA GLU A 122 -5.22 8.19 -14.13
C GLU A 122 -4.02 7.35 -13.71
N LEU A 123 -3.21 7.81 -12.73
CA LEU A 123 -2.12 7.03 -12.15
C LEU A 123 -2.63 5.78 -11.43
N ALA A 124 -3.71 5.94 -10.63
CA ALA A 124 -4.33 4.82 -9.93
C ALA A 124 -4.76 3.73 -10.92
N ASN A 125 -5.45 4.12 -12.00
CA ASN A 125 -5.92 3.20 -13.01
C ASN A 125 -4.77 2.56 -13.81
N TYR A 126 -3.74 3.34 -14.16
CA TYR A 126 -2.61 2.84 -14.97
C TYR A 126 -1.79 1.77 -14.23
N TYR A 127 -1.58 1.95 -12.93
CA TYR A 127 -0.76 1.05 -12.11
C TYR A 127 -1.55 0.08 -11.24
N ASP A 128 -2.89 0.05 -11.37
CA ASP A 128 -3.80 -0.76 -10.55
C ASP A 128 -3.57 -0.50 -9.05
N LEU A 129 -3.55 0.80 -8.69
CA LEU A 129 -3.42 1.27 -7.31
C LEU A 129 -4.80 1.56 -6.70
N THR A 130 -4.86 1.58 -5.38
CA THR A 130 -6.08 2.04 -4.69
C THR A 130 -6.36 3.52 -5.01
N ASP A 131 -7.61 3.84 -5.35
CA ASP A 131 -8.01 5.20 -5.74
C ASP A 131 -7.82 6.19 -4.58
N LYS A 132 -7.40 7.41 -4.92
CA LYS A 132 -7.11 8.54 -4.02
C LYS A 132 -5.90 8.36 -3.11
N GLU A 133 -5.73 7.22 -2.47
CA GLU A 133 -4.63 6.93 -1.55
C GLU A 133 -4.11 5.52 -1.83
N CYS A 134 -2.83 5.34 -2.05
CA CYS A 134 -2.23 4.03 -2.22
C CYS A 134 -1.34 3.64 -1.03
N ALA A 135 -1.15 2.35 -0.84
CA ALA A 135 -0.18 1.82 0.09
C ALA A 135 1.20 1.72 -0.58
N TYR A 136 2.27 1.81 0.23
CA TYR A 136 3.63 1.69 -0.27
C TYR A 136 3.87 0.38 -1.03
N ILE A 137 3.32 -0.74 -0.54
CA ILE A 137 3.50 -2.05 -1.19
C ILE A 137 2.85 -2.13 -2.58
N GLU A 138 1.83 -1.33 -2.87
CA GLU A 138 1.11 -1.36 -4.15
C GLU A 138 1.95 -0.89 -5.34
N VAL A 139 3.00 -0.07 -5.09
CA VAL A 139 3.91 0.40 -6.13
C VAL A 139 4.96 -0.64 -6.55
N PHE A 140 4.93 -1.82 -5.93
CA PHE A 140 5.76 -2.98 -6.29
C PHE A 140 4.90 -4.10 -6.87
N ASP A 141 5.48 -4.89 -7.77
CA ASP A 141 4.83 -6.07 -8.32
C ASP A 141 4.98 -7.29 -7.38
N SER A 142 4.39 -8.42 -7.77
CA SER A 142 4.48 -9.68 -7.03
C SER A 142 5.90 -10.24 -6.87
N HIS A 143 6.87 -9.73 -7.62
CA HIS A 143 8.28 -10.09 -7.57
C HIS A 143 9.13 -9.05 -6.84
N GLY A 144 8.50 -8.02 -6.25
CA GLY A 144 9.18 -6.93 -5.55
C GLY A 144 9.84 -5.89 -6.47
N ARG A 145 9.51 -5.86 -7.77
CA ARG A 145 10.06 -4.88 -8.71
C ARG A 145 9.21 -3.60 -8.66
N TYR A 146 9.88 -2.47 -8.74
CA TYR A 146 9.24 -1.16 -8.73
C TYR A 146 8.47 -0.90 -10.03
N LYS A 147 7.14 -0.83 -9.96
CA LYS A 147 6.26 -0.70 -11.13
C LYS A 147 6.44 0.61 -11.89
N LEU A 148 6.87 1.69 -11.20
CA LEU A 148 6.91 3.03 -11.77
C LEU A 148 8.15 3.27 -12.63
N GLN A 149 9.20 2.44 -12.52
CA GLN A 149 10.54 2.72 -13.03
C GLN A 149 10.58 3.07 -14.52
N GLU A 150 9.97 2.27 -15.38
CA GLU A 150 10.02 2.46 -16.83
C GLU A 150 9.48 3.85 -17.26
N LYS A 151 8.29 4.20 -16.74
CA LYS A 151 7.66 5.49 -17.05
C LYS A 151 8.32 6.68 -16.36
N LEU A 152 8.95 6.45 -15.21
CA LEU A 152 9.76 7.47 -14.54
C LEU A 152 11.00 7.82 -15.37
N GLU A 153 11.70 6.83 -15.91
CA GLU A 153 12.85 7.08 -16.77
C GLU A 153 12.44 7.88 -18.02
N GLU A 154 11.30 7.55 -18.64
CA GLU A 154 10.75 8.34 -19.74
C GLU A 154 10.43 9.79 -19.31
N ALA A 155 9.82 9.96 -18.13
CA ALA A 155 9.42 11.28 -17.63
C ALA A 155 10.65 12.14 -17.25
N TYR A 156 11.68 11.57 -16.67
CA TYR A 156 12.92 12.27 -16.33
C TYR A 156 13.73 12.67 -17.55
N ASN A 157 13.70 11.86 -18.62
CA ASN A 157 14.37 12.18 -19.89
C ASN A 157 13.72 13.33 -20.67
N LYS A 158 12.46 13.69 -20.35
CA LYS A 158 11.79 14.85 -20.93
C LYS A 158 12.25 16.14 -20.28
N MET A 159 12.38 17.20 -21.06
CA MET A 159 12.57 18.55 -20.49
C MET A 159 11.38 18.93 -19.60
N PRO A 160 11.59 19.66 -18.50
CA PRO A 160 10.50 20.00 -17.56
C PRO A 160 9.27 20.66 -18.20
N ALA A 161 9.48 21.43 -19.28
CA ALA A 161 8.40 22.07 -20.02
C ALA A 161 7.59 21.09 -20.89
N GLU A 162 8.16 19.95 -21.27
CA GLU A 162 7.55 18.93 -22.13
C GLU A 162 6.83 17.86 -21.32
N ARG A 163 7.02 17.84 -20.00
CA ARG A 163 6.38 16.87 -19.09
C ARG A 163 4.89 17.09 -19.06
N THR A 164 4.14 16.04 -19.39
CA THR A 164 2.68 16.01 -19.29
C THR A 164 2.24 16.12 -17.83
N ARG A 165 0.94 16.27 -17.60
CA ARG A 165 0.39 16.20 -16.24
C ARG A 165 0.65 14.83 -15.60
N PHE A 166 0.48 13.75 -16.37
CA PHE A 166 0.79 12.40 -15.93
C PHE A 166 2.26 12.26 -15.48
N ASP A 167 3.22 12.75 -16.29
CA ASP A 167 4.64 12.69 -15.94
C ASP A 167 4.94 13.42 -14.62
N LYS A 168 4.34 14.60 -14.43
CA LYS A 168 4.52 15.41 -13.19
C LYS A 168 3.93 14.72 -11.97
N ASP A 169 2.74 14.14 -12.11
CA ASP A 169 2.07 13.42 -11.02
C ASP A 169 2.80 12.11 -10.69
N LEU A 170 3.38 11.43 -11.70
CA LEU A 170 4.20 10.24 -11.53
C LEU A 170 5.50 10.55 -10.77
N ILE A 171 6.21 11.60 -11.16
CA ILE A 171 7.43 12.07 -10.46
C ILE A 171 7.10 12.40 -9.00
N LYS A 172 5.96 13.06 -8.75
CA LYS A 172 5.53 13.38 -7.40
C LYS A 172 5.22 12.15 -6.57
N LEU A 173 4.59 11.13 -7.17
CA LEU A 173 4.35 9.84 -6.50
C LEU A 173 5.68 9.16 -6.14
N ASP A 174 6.65 9.17 -7.06
CA ASP A 174 8.00 8.63 -6.80
C ASP A 174 8.69 9.37 -5.63
N GLU A 175 8.62 10.70 -5.59
CA GLU A 175 9.15 11.49 -4.46
C GLU A 175 8.48 11.09 -3.13
N GLN A 176 7.15 10.88 -3.11
CA GLN A 176 6.43 10.44 -1.92
C GLN A 176 6.87 9.04 -1.48
N VAL A 177 6.99 8.11 -2.41
CA VAL A 177 7.46 6.74 -2.15
C VAL A 177 8.88 6.76 -1.58
N ASN A 178 9.78 7.57 -2.15
CA ASN A 178 11.15 7.71 -1.69
C ASN A 178 11.25 8.33 -0.28
N ILE A 179 10.42 9.35 0.04
CA ILE A 179 10.35 9.90 1.39
C ILE A 179 9.98 8.81 2.40
N PHE A 180 8.93 8.04 2.12
CA PHE A 180 8.52 6.97 3.01
C PHE A 180 9.57 5.86 3.12
N HIS A 181 10.18 5.49 2.00
CA HIS A 181 11.28 4.51 1.98
C HIS A 181 12.43 4.90 2.92
N GLN A 182 12.82 6.18 2.89
CA GLN A 182 13.86 6.71 3.78
C GLN A 182 13.46 6.76 5.27
N LEU A 183 12.18 6.81 5.58
CA LEU A 183 11.71 6.77 6.96
C LEU A 183 11.75 5.38 7.58
N ILE A 184 11.63 4.34 6.76
CA ILE A 184 11.50 2.95 7.23
C ILE A 184 12.81 2.14 7.11
N ASN A 185 13.85 2.66 6.47
CA ASN A 185 15.19 2.07 6.28
C ASN A 185 16.29 2.97 6.84
#